data_77c3be2ba3d06ffe995143d629d06693
#
_entry.id   77c3be2ba3d06ffe995143d629d06693
#
_cell.length_a   1.000
_cell.length_b   1.000
_cell.length_c   1.000
_cell.angle_alpha   90.00
_cell.angle_beta   90.00
_cell.angle_gamma   90.00
#
_symmetry.space_group_name_H-M   'P 1'
#
loop_
_entity.id
_entity.type
_entity.pdbx_description
1 polymer ?
#
loop_
_entity_poly.entity_id
_entity_poly.type
_entity_poly.pdbx_seq_one_letter_code
_entity_poly.pdbx_strand_id
1 'polypeptide(L)'
;DAILASTDKLLAGLTDVAGSGNESESDLNQGAEGGLPEQTVTVDQVVATPTPAPTETPTEAPSESASSEGGDSSSSTDSGSSGDSGNTSSGGDTINVTMNGTAQTMDLVQCLAMVAQNELGPNAPAEAYKAQCVATHCWILSQSGYPSVAGTTPGATALAAAQEVAHVLITYNGQVCFTPYFASASTGTASAADVWGNDRPWLQAVDSPYDQSVASNWNTNGNSSGTARFSRQTLQDRIKSELGIDLSGVDPNNWFKILSANQYGWVAKIQVGPDGNSETVSGRWFRENLLARQSVDGRSLRSQCFTVSYDAGMDCFIFDVYGYGHGCGMSQWGAIGYAQNGWGYQDILLHYYPGTTITTY
;
A
#
# COMPACT_ATOMS: atom_id res chain seq x y z
N ASP A 1 22.76 -4.68 -2.59
CA ASP A 1 23.13 -3.25 -2.78
C ASP A 1 22.31 -2.56 -3.89
N ALA A 2 21.94 -3.25 -4.98
CA ALA A 2 21.11 -2.68 -6.05
C ALA A 2 19.62 -2.57 -5.66
N ILE A 3 19.13 -3.45 -4.80
CA ILE A 3 17.75 -3.46 -4.29
C ILE A 3 17.53 -2.28 -3.32
N LEU A 4 18.50 -1.97 -2.47
CA LEU A 4 18.45 -0.84 -1.54
C LEU A 4 18.41 0.52 -2.27
N ALA A 5 19.19 0.68 -3.33
CA ALA A 5 19.20 1.91 -4.13
C ALA A 5 17.92 2.12 -4.96
N SER A 6 17.21 1.04 -5.31
CA SER A 6 15.93 1.09 -6.02
C SER A 6 14.78 1.45 -5.07
N THR A 7 14.77 0.90 -3.87
CA THR A 7 13.76 1.18 -2.84
C THR A 7 13.82 2.62 -2.34
N ASP A 8 15.02 3.18 -2.15
CA ASP A 8 15.17 4.57 -1.73
C ASP A 8 14.71 5.57 -2.81
N LYS A 9 14.86 5.23 -4.09
CA LYS A 9 14.31 6.03 -5.20
C LYS A 9 12.80 5.92 -5.34
N LEU A 10 12.24 4.73 -5.10
CA LEU A 10 10.79 4.49 -5.08
C LEU A 10 10.12 5.24 -3.91
N LEU A 11 10.77 5.23 -2.75
CA LEU A 11 10.31 5.91 -1.55
C LEU A 11 10.36 7.45 -1.68
N ALA A 12 11.33 8.01 -2.40
CA ALA A 12 11.38 9.44 -2.70
C ALA A 12 10.24 9.87 -3.65
N GLY A 13 9.83 9.02 -4.60
CA GLY A 13 8.69 9.28 -5.50
C GLY A 13 7.34 9.23 -4.79
N LEU A 14 7.19 8.37 -3.78
CA LEU A 14 5.97 8.30 -2.96
C LEU A 14 5.79 9.51 -2.03
N THR A 15 6.88 10.14 -1.59
CA THR A 15 6.82 11.36 -0.76
C THR A 15 6.42 12.59 -1.58
N ASP A 16 6.76 12.65 -2.87
CA ASP A 16 6.38 13.78 -3.73
C ASP A 16 4.92 13.71 -4.20
N VAL A 17 4.35 12.52 -4.34
CA VAL A 17 2.92 12.35 -4.69
C VAL A 17 2.01 12.58 -3.46
N ALA A 18 2.49 12.28 -2.25
CA ALA A 18 1.77 12.59 -1.01
C ALA A 18 1.93 14.05 -0.54
N GLY A 19 2.90 14.78 -1.08
CA GLY A 19 3.27 16.13 -0.63
C GLY A 19 2.77 17.29 -1.50
N SER A 20 2.17 17.06 -2.67
CA SER A 20 1.71 18.13 -3.56
C SER A 20 0.20 18.32 -3.63
N GLY A 21 -0.58 17.54 -2.90
CA GLY A 21 -2.03 17.71 -2.76
C GLY A 21 -2.35 18.45 -1.46
N ASN A 22 -2.62 19.74 -1.55
CA ASN A 22 -3.26 20.50 -0.49
C ASN A 22 -4.75 20.09 -0.48
N GLU A 23 -5.03 18.83 -0.14
CA GLU A 23 -6.39 18.34 0.03
C GLU A 23 -6.87 18.75 1.42
N SER A 24 -7.72 19.78 1.46
CA SER A 24 -8.47 20.15 2.65
C SER A 24 -9.40 18.98 3.04
N GLU A 25 -9.71 18.83 4.33
CA GLU A 25 -10.68 17.83 4.83
C GLU A 25 -12.05 17.86 4.10
N SER A 26 -12.36 18.97 3.41
CA SER A 26 -13.56 19.12 2.58
C SER A 26 -13.56 18.25 1.33
N ASP A 27 -12.41 17.92 0.75
CA ASP A 27 -12.35 17.16 -0.50
C ASP A 27 -12.48 15.64 -0.28
N LEU A 28 -12.06 15.15 0.89
CA LEU A 28 -12.27 13.75 1.29
C LEU A 28 -13.72 13.45 1.70
N ASN A 29 -14.45 14.47 2.17
CA ASN A 29 -15.87 14.32 2.55
C ASN A 29 -16.83 14.42 1.35
N GLN A 30 -16.44 15.04 0.24
CA GLN A 30 -17.29 15.15 -0.94
C GLN A 30 -17.37 13.85 -1.75
N GLY A 31 -16.43 12.91 -1.57
CA GLY A 31 -16.48 11.58 -2.19
C GLY A 31 -17.50 10.63 -1.58
N ALA A 32 -18.11 10.95 -0.44
CA ALA A 32 -19.06 10.08 0.26
C ALA A 32 -20.52 10.29 -0.14
N GLU A 33 -20.87 11.41 -0.79
CA GLU A 33 -22.25 11.74 -1.19
C GLU A 33 -22.46 11.89 -2.71
N GLY A 34 -21.40 11.90 -3.50
CA GLY A 34 -21.48 11.85 -4.96
C GLY A 34 -21.67 10.42 -5.43
N GLY A 35 -22.89 10.04 -5.82
CA GLY A 35 -23.13 8.77 -6.49
C GLY A 35 -22.19 8.64 -7.69
N LEU A 36 -21.49 7.50 -7.79
CA LEU A 36 -20.72 7.14 -8.98
C LEU A 36 -21.61 7.28 -10.21
N PRO A 37 -21.09 7.77 -11.37
CA PRO A 37 -21.84 7.69 -12.60
C PRO A 37 -22.22 6.22 -12.82
N GLU A 38 -23.51 5.96 -13.06
CA GLU A 38 -24.01 4.63 -13.39
C GLU A 38 -23.28 4.12 -14.65
N GLN A 39 -22.18 3.42 -14.45
CA GLN A 39 -21.69 2.48 -15.42
C GLN A 39 -22.35 1.15 -15.11
N THR A 40 -23.30 0.77 -15.94
CA THR A 40 -23.98 -0.54 -15.86
C THR A 40 -22.97 -1.60 -16.28
N VAL A 41 -22.17 -2.07 -15.33
CA VAL A 41 -21.33 -3.24 -15.52
C VAL A 41 -22.17 -4.44 -15.11
N THR A 42 -22.53 -5.27 -16.09
CA THR A 42 -23.21 -6.55 -15.82
C THR A 42 -22.16 -7.51 -15.27
N VAL A 43 -22.21 -7.81 -14.00
CA VAL A 43 -21.26 -8.67 -13.31
C VAL A 43 -21.84 -10.07 -13.17
N ASP A 44 -21.20 -11.06 -13.79
CA ASP A 44 -21.45 -12.47 -13.48
C ASP A 44 -20.71 -12.83 -12.18
N GLN A 45 -21.46 -13.17 -11.15
CA GLN A 45 -20.89 -13.53 -9.84
C GLN A 45 -20.23 -14.90 -9.90
N VAL A 46 -18.92 -14.94 -9.71
CA VAL A 46 -18.21 -16.16 -9.33
C VAL A 46 -18.09 -16.17 -7.80
N VAL A 47 -18.92 -16.95 -7.16
CA VAL A 47 -18.82 -17.21 -5.72
C VAL A 47 -17.62 -18.12 -5.47
N ALA A 48 -16.54 -17.56 -4.98
CA ALA A 48 -15.41 -18.36 -4.51
C ALA A 48 -15.82 -19.04 -3.18
N THR A 49 -15.95 -20.35 -3.20
CA THR A 49 -16.07 -21.16 -1.97
C THR A 49 -14.70 -21.14 -1.27
N PRO A 50 -14.61 -20.87 0.02
CA PRO A 50 -13.32 -20.91 0.72
C PRO A 50 -12.76 -22.34 0.67
N THR A 51 -11.56 -22.48 0.07
CA THR A 51 -10.80 -23.73 0.10
C THR A 51 -10.32 -23.95 1.54
N PRO A 52 -10.58 -25.12 2.16
CA PRO A 52 -10.08 -25.41 3.49
C PRO A 52 -8.56 -25.48 3.47
N ALA A 53 -7.93 -25.00 4.54
CA ALA A 53 -6.49 -25.03 4.76
C ALA A 53 -5.91 -26.43 4.49
N PRO A 54 -4.70 -26.56 3.92
CA PRO A 54 -4.10 -27.84 3.64
C PRO A 54 -3.82 -28.59 4.96
N THR A 55 -4.45 -29.73 5.13
CA THR A 55 -4.13 -30.69 6.18
C THR A 55 -2.83 -31.40 5.78
N GLU A 56 -1.82 -31.31 6.59
CA GLU A 56 -0.55 -32.02 6.41
C GLU A 56 -0.78 -33.54 6.42
N THR A 57 -0.39 -34.21 5.33
CA THR A 57 -0.33 -35.67 5.26
C THR A 57 1.14 -36.09 5.20
N PRO A 58 1.57 -37.11 5.96
CA PRO A 58 2.98 -37.49 6.09
C PRO A 58 3.52 -38.10 4.80
N THR A 59 4.75 -37.75 4.50
CA THR A 59 5.61 -38.23 3.41
C THR A 59 5.95 -39.72 3.58
N GLU A 60 5.69 -40.56 2.58
CA GLU A 60 6.39 -41.82 2.35
C GLU A 60 7.34 -41.70 1.17
N ALA A 61 8.53 -42.26 1.33
CA ALA A 61 9.69 -42.16 0.46
C ALA A 61 9.63 -43.14 -0.75
N PRO A 62 10.53 -42.97 -1.75
CA PRO A 62 10.32 -43.49 -3.11
C PRO A 62 10.83 -44.88 -3.36
N SER A 63 10.28 -45.59 -4.35
CA SER A 63 10.91 -46.78 -4.95
C SER A 63 11.14 -46.60 -6.45
N GLU A 64 12.36 -46.91 -6.85
CA GLU A 64 12.90 -46.91 -8.19
C GLU A 64 12.29 -48.00 -9.11
N SER A 65 12.28 -47.73 -10.45
CA SER A 65 12.83 -48.54 -11.54
C SER A 65 12.26 -48.09 -12.91
N ALA A 66 13.07 -47.60 -13.79
CA ALA A 66 13.92 -48.20 -14.79
C ALA A 66 13.23 -48.45 -16.17
N SER A 67 13.86 -47.79 -17.18
CA SER A 67 14.06 -48.17 -18.58
C SER A 67 12.85 -48.32 -19.51
N SER A 68 12.86 -47.97 -20.82
CA SER A 68 13.90 -47.85 -21.82
C SER A 68 13.28 -47.35 -23.13
N GLU A 69 14.08 -46.63 -23.96
CA GLU A 69 14.23 -46.64 -25.41
C GLU A 69 12.96 -46.53 -26.31
N GLY A 70 12.92 -45.80 -27.38
CA GLY A 70 13.83 -45.35 -28.40
C GLY A 70 13.09 -44.88 -29.63
N GLY A 71 13.78 -44.18 -30.52
CA GLY A 71 13.58 -44.14 -31.98
C GLY A 71 12.74 -42.98 -32.52
N ASP A 72 13.29 -42.08 -33.15
CA ASP A 72 14.03 -41.82 -34.40
C ASP A 72 13.15 -41.18 -35.51
N SER A 73 13.73 -40.13 -36.06
CA SER A 73 13.72 -39.58 -37.44
C SER A 73 12.45 -38.99 -38.06
N SER A 74 12.57 -37.84 -38.53
CA SER A 74 13.04 -37.21 -39.74
C SER A 74 12.14 -36.10 -40.26
N SER A 75 12.75 -34.97 -40.41
CA SER A 75 12.87 -34.07 -41.58
C SER A 75 11.67 -33.85 -42.49
N SER A 76 11.31 -32.61 -42.70
CA SER A 76 11.55 -31.91 -43.97
C SER A 76 11.09 -30.45 -43.91
N THR A 77 11.97 -29.61 -44.39
CA THR A 77 11.85 -28.25 -44.92
C THR A 77 10.59 -27.99 -45.73
N ASP A 78 9.99 -26.83 -45.60
CA ASP A 78 9.94 -25.89 -46.73
C ASP A 78 9.68 -24.43 -46.27
N SER A 79 10.24 -23.57 -47.06
CA SER A 79 10.29 -22.13 -47.02
C SER A 79 9.00 -21.46 -47.49
N GLY A 80 8.79 -20.25 -46.99
CA GLY A 80 8.24 -19.23 -47.84
C GLY A 80 7.19 -18.31 -47.28
N SER A 81 7.58 -17.07 -47.32
CA SER A 81 6.78 -15.88 -47.61
C SER A 81 6.34 -15.01 -46.44
N SER A 82 7.10 -13.96 -46.33
CA SER A 82 6.72 -12.56 -46.00
C SER A 82 5.22 -12.26 -46.06
N GLY A 83 4.79 -11.54 -45.12
CA GLY A 83 3.69 -10.63 -45.34
C GLY A 83 2.83 -10.43 -44.12
N ASP A 84 2.86 -9.24 -43.76
CA ASP A 84 1.81 -8.51 -43.09
C ASP A 84 1.94 -8.38 -41.55
N SER A 85 2.60 -7.31 -41.19
CA SER A 85 2.45 -6.68 -39.91
C SER A 85 1.02 -6.09 -39.81
N GLY A 86 0.06 -6.97 -39.64
CA GLY A 86 -1.27 -6.61 -39.23
C GLY A 86 -1.21 -6.11 -37.79
N ASN A 87 -1.07 -4.81 -37.65
CA ASN A 87 -1.40 -4.11 -36.43
C ASN A 87 -2.92 -4.27 -36.20
N THR A 88 -3.34 -5.41 -35.63
CA THR A 88 -4.64 -5.54 -35.03
C THR A 88 -4.57 -4.77 -33.70
N SER A 89 -4.89 -3.51 -33.75
CA SER A 89 -5.39 -2.78 -32.59
C SER A 89 -6.71 -3.48 -32.18
N SER A 90 -6.59 -4.55 -31.40
CA SER A 90 -7.67 -5.01 -30.54
C SER A 90 -7.96 -3.81 -29.65
N GLY A 91 -9.16 -3.21 -29.74
CA GLY A 91 -9.59 -2.16 -28.83
C GLY A 91 -9.61 -2.76 -27.43
N GLY A 92 -8.47 -2.72 -26.73
CA GLY A 92 -8.34 -3.12 -25.34
C GLY A 92 -9.05 -2.11 -24.47
N ASP A 93 -9.45 -2.53 -23.28
CA ASP A 93 -10.03 -1.63 -22.29
C ASP A 93 -9.04 -0.54 -21.92
N THR A 94 -9.56 0.66 -21.72
CA THR A 94 -8.75 1.82 -21.41
C THR A 94 -9.14 2.42 -20.06
N ILE A 95 -8.18 3.11 -19.44
CA ILE A 95 -8.34 3.74 -18.14
C ILE A 95 -7.77 5.15 -18.15
N ASN A 96 -8.44 6.07 -17.46
CA ASN A 96 -8.02 7.47 -17.36
C ASN A 96 -7.16 7.67 -16.11
N VAL A 97 -5.95 8.18 -16.28
CA VAL A 97 -5.02 8.46 -15.18
C VAL A 97 -4.14 9.68 -15.49
N THR A 98 -3.61 10.29 -14.45
CA THR A 98 -2.45 11.17 -14.55
C THR A 98 -1.19 10.33 -14.24
N MET A 99 -0.57 9.78 -15.28
CA MET A 99 0.62 8.94 -15.16
C MET A 99 1.87 9.81 -15.16
N ASN A 100 2.64 9.76 -14.06
CA ASN A 100 3.88 10.53 -13.91
C ASN A 100 3.70 12.03 -14.23
N GLY A 101 2.57 12.62 -13.79
CA GLY A 101 2.24 14.03 -13.98
C GLY A 101 1.57 14.37 -15.32
N THR A 102 1.30 13.39 -16.20
CA THR A 102 0.63 13.61 -17.49
C THR A 102 -0.73 12.93 -17.51
N ALA A 103 -1.81 13.72 -17.65
CA ALA A 103 -3.17 13.20 -17.80
C ALA A 103 -3.32 12.51 -19.16
N GLN A 104 -3.77 11.27 -19.18
CA GLN A 104 -3.90 10.47 -20.40
C GLN A 104 -4.87 9.30 -20.22
N THR A 105 -5.37 8.78 -21.35
CA THR A 105 -6.10 7.53 -21.43
C THR A 105 -5.12 6.45 -21.90
N MET A 106 -5.00 5.39 -21.13
CA MET A 106 -4.03 4.31 -21.38
C MET A 106 -4.73 2.98 -21.55
N ASP A 107 -4.07 2.03 -22.22
CA ASP A 107 -4.43 0.63 -22.16
C ASP A 107 -4.43 0.16 -20.68
N LEU A 108 -5.48 -0.54 -20.28
CA LEU A 108 -5.69 -0.93 -18.88
C LEU A 108 -4.58 -1.84 -18.38
N VAL A 109 -4.22 -2.89 -19.14
CA VAL A 109 -3.18 -3.84 -18.76
C VAL A 109 -1.83 -3.14 -18.60
N GLN A 110 -1.47 -2.28 -19.55
CA GLN A 110 -0.23 -1.49 -19.47
C GLN A 110 -0.22 -0.57 -18.24
N CYS A 111 -1.30 0.13 -17.97
CA CYS A 111 -1.41 1.00 -16.82
C CYS A 111 -1.20 0.22 -15.51
N LEU A 112 -1.95 -0.87 -15.32
CA LEU A 112 -1.87 -1.69 -14.11
C LEU A 112 -0.48 -2.31 -13.92
N ALA A 113 0.13 -2.83 -14.99
CA ALA A 113 1.48 -3.40 -14.95
C ALA A 113 2.54 -2.35 -14.58
N MET A 114 2.47 -1.15 -15.17
CA MET A 114 3.39 -0.05 -14.89
C MET A 114 3.31 0.40 -13.44
N VAL A 115 2.10 0.55 -12.92
CA VAL A 115 1.88 0.96 -11.53
C VAL A 115 2.35 -0.14 -10.58
N ALA A 116 1.93 -1.40 -10.79
CA ALA A 116 2.33 -2.50 -9.92
C ALA A 116 3.85 -2.71 -9.88
N GLN A 117 4.52 -2.57 -11.04
CA GLN A 117 5.99 -2.60 -11.11
C GLN A 117 6.65 -1.46 -10.34
N ASN A 118 6.08 -0.26 -10.42
CA ASN A 118 6.57 0.90 -9.67
C ASN A 118 6.40 0.72 -8.15
N GLU A 119 5.25 0.19 -7.74
CA GLU A 119 4.86 0.03 -6.33
C GLU A 119 5.60 -1.10 -5.61
N LEU A 120 5.76 -2.25 -6.28
CA LEU A 120 6.34 -3.45 -5.65
C LEU A 120 7.82 -3.68 -6.01
N GLY A 121 8.36 -2.91 -6.97
CA GLY A 121 9.69 -3.13 -7.51
C GLY A 121 9.76 -4.31 -8.50
N PRO A 122 10.97 -4.63 -9.03
CA PRO A 122 11.11 -5.54 -10.17
C PRO A 122 11.05 -7.04 -9.86
N ASN A 123 11.10 -7.44 -8.58
CA ASN A 123 11.29 -8.82 -8.17
C ASN A 123 10.17 -9.34 -7.24
N ALA A 124 9.00 -8.71 -7.26
CA ALA A 124 7.87 -9.19 -6.47
C ALA A 124 7.30 -10.49 -7.05
N PRO A 125 6.73 -11.37 -6.20
CA PRO A 125 6.01 -12.56 -6.65
C PRO A 125 4.82 -12.22 -7.54
N ALA A 126 4.47 -13.10 -8.47
CA ALA A 126 3.35 -12.90 -9.40
C ALA A 126 2.02 -12.65 -8.67
N GLU A 127 1.75 -13.38 -7.58
CA GLU A 127 0.52 -13.20 -6.80
C GLU A 127 0.46 -11.84 -6.08
N ALA A 128 1.60 -11.30 -5.65
CA ALA A 128 1.66 -9.94 -5.11
C ALA A 128 1.40 -8.89 -6.20
N TYR A 129 1.95 -9.07 -7.40
CA TYR A 129 1.63 -8.19 -8.54
C TYR A 129 0.15 -8.25 -8.90
N LYS A 130 -0.47 -9.44 -8.93
CA LYS A 130 -1.91 -9.59 -9.19
C LYS A 130 -2.73 -8.84 -8.14
N ALA A 131 -2.41 -9.02 -6.84
CA ALA A 131 -3.09 -8.32 -5.76
C ALA A 131 -2.94 -6.79 -5.90
N GLN A 132 -1.74 -6.30 -6.21
CA GLN A 132 -1.49 -4.88 -6.43
C GLN A 132 -2.25 -4.34 -7.64
N CYS A 133 -2.29 -5.07 -8.76
CA CYS A 133 -3.04 -4.67 -9.96
C CYS A 133 -4.54 -4.50 -9.64
N VAL A 134 -5.15 -5.48 -8.98
CA VAL A 134 -6.58 -5.41 -8.60
C VAL A 134 -6.84 -4.26 -7.63
N ALA A 135 -6.00 -4.10 -6.60
CA ALA A 135 -6.13 -2.99 -5.65
C ALA A 135 -5.98 -1.64 -6.37
N THR A 136 -4.99 -1.47 -7.23
CA THR A 136 -4.78 -0.25 -8.03
C THR A 136 -5.98 0.03 -8.94
N HIS A 137 -6.51 -0.98 -9.62
CA HIS A 137 -7.66 -0.83 -10.51
C HIS A 137 -8.89 -0.33 -9.75
N CYS A 138 -9.25 -0.98 -8.66
CA CYS A 138 -10.37 -0.56 -7.81
C CYS A 138 -10.14 0.83 -7.22
N TRP A 139 -8.90 1.14 -6.80
CA TRP A 139 -8.56 2.46 -6.29
C TRP A 139 -8.78 3.54 -7.37
N ILE A 140 -8.30 3.35 -8.61
CA ILE A 140 -8.51 4.28 -9.73
C ILE A 140 -10.00 4.46 -10.01
N LEU A 141 -10.77 3.36 -10.10
CA LEU A 141 -12.21 3.42 -10.38
C LEU A 141 -13.02 4.09 -9.25
N SER A 142 -12.51 4.07 -8.02
CA SER A 142 -13.13 4.75 -6.88
C SER A 142 -12.87 6.27 -6.85
N GLN A 143 -11.99 6.77 -7.72
CA GLN A 143 -11.67 8.19 -7.83
C GLN A 143 -12.42 8.81 -9.01
N SER A 144 -12.56 10.13 -9.00
CA SER A 144 -13.11 10.88 -10.13
C SER A 144 -12.00 11.42 -11.04
N GLY A 145 -12.31 11.58 -12.33
CA GLY A 145 -11.43 12.24 -13.30
C GLY A 145 -10.20 11.41 -13.69
N TYR A 146 -9.03 11.98 -13.53
CA TYR A 146 -7.74 11.39 -13.88
C TYR A 146 -6.87 11.25 -12.61
N PRO A 147 -7.07 10.21 -11.79
CA PRO A 147 -6.31 10.04 -10.56
C PRO A 147 -4.81 9.92 -10.86
N SER A 148 -3.99 10.51 -9.98
CA SER A 148 -2.55 10.55 -10.16
C SER A 148 -1.92 9.24 -9.72
N VAL A 149 -1.15 8.63 -10.61
CA VAL A 149 -0.39 7.41 -10.36
C VAL A 149 1.04 7.54 -10.88
N ALA A 150 1.95 6.82 -10.26
CA ALA A 150 3.32 6.67 -10.75
C ALA A 150 3.48 5.31 -11.41
N GLY A 151 4.21 5.26 -12.51
CA GLY A 151 4.46 4.02 -13.24
C GLY A 151 5.87 3.97 -13.80
N THR A 152 6.40 2.76 -13.92
CA THR A 152 7.68 2.47 -14.56
C THR A 152 7.50 1.37 -15.61
N THR A 153 8.48 1.18 -16.50
CA THR A 153 8.43 0.11 -17.51
C THR A 153 8.25 -1.26 -16.82
N PRO A 154 7.17 -1.99 -17.14
CA PRO A 154 6.89 -3.25 -16.48
C PRO A 154 7.80 -4.38 -16.98
N GLY A 155 8.21 -5.25 -16.07
CA GLY A 155 8.82 -6.53 -16.41
C GLY A 155 7.77 -7.56 -16.87
N ALA A 156 8.23 -8.67 -17.40
CA ALA A 156 7.36 -9.73 -17.93
C ALA A 156 6.38 -10.28 -16.86
N THR A 157 6.83 -10.43 -15.61
CA THR A 157 5.99 -10.95 -14.53
C THR A 157 4.86 -9.98 -14.17
N ALA A 158 5.15 -8.68 -14.07
CA ALA A 158 4.13 -7.66 -13.79
C ALA A 158 3.12 -7.55 -14.94
N LEU A 159 3.60 -7.63 -16.20
CA LEU A 159 2.73 -7.59 -17.37
C LEU A 159 1.81 -8.80 -17.42
N ALA A 160 2.34 -10.02 -17.23
CA ALA A 160 1.53 -11.24 -17.20
C ALA A 160 0.51 -11.21 -16.06
N ALA A 161 0.90 -10.75 -14.87
CA ALA A 161 -0.01 -10.59 -13.74
C ALA A 161 -1.16 -9.63 -14.06
N ALA A 162 -0.86 -8.47 -14.65
CA ALA A 162 -1.88 -7.51 -15.05
C ALA A 162 -2.83 -8.08 -16.11
N GLN A 163 -2.33 -8.83 -17.10
CA GLN A 163 -3.15 -9.50 -18.12
C GLN A 163 -4.16 -10.48 -17.50
N GLU A 164 -3.74 -11.25 -16.49
CA GLU A 164 -4.62 -12.23 -15.83
C GLU A 164 -5.73 -11.57 -15.03
N VAL A 165 -5.50 -10.38 -14.44
CA VAL A 165 -6.44 -9.79 -13.50
C VAL A 165 -7.04 -8.45 -13.94
N ALA A 166 -6.84 -8.03 -15.19
CA ALA A 166 -7.33 -6.75 -15.70
C ALA A 166 -8.83 -6.54 -15.48
N HIS A 167 -9.63 -7.62 -15.57
CA HIS A 167 -11.08 -7.59 -15.39
C HIS A 167 -11.55 -8.04 -14.01
N VAL A 168 -10.63 -8.12 -13.02
CA VAL A 168 -10.95 -8.50 -11.65
C VAL A 168 -11.13 -7.24 -10.80
N LEU A 169 -12.20 -7.20 -10.02
CA LEU A 169 -12.53 -6.11 -9.12
C LEU A 169 -12.85 -6.63 -7.71
N ILE A 170 -12.68 -5.76 -6.72
CA ILE A 170 -13.16 -5.96 -5.35
C ILE A 170 -14.40 -5.12 -5.17
N THR A 171 -15.50 -5.75 -4.74
CA THR A 171 -16.78 -5.09 -4.52
C THR A 171 -17.29 -5.33 -3.10
N TYR A 172 -18.04 -4.35 -2.59
CA TYR A 172 -18.83 -4.47 -1.37
C TYR A 172 -20.26 -4.06 -1.69
N ASN A 173 -21.22 -4.95 -1.43
CA ASN A 173 -22.63 -4.76 -1.82
C ASN A 173 -22.80 -4.40 -3.32
N GLY A 174 -21.99 -5.00 -4.20
CA GLY A 174 -22.05 -4.80 -5.64
C GLY A 174 -21.41 -3.50 -6.13
N GLN A 175 -20.80 -2.70 -5.26
CA GLN A 175 -20.09 -1.47 -5.61
C GLN A 175 -18.58 -1.68 -5.53
N VAL A 176 -17.82 -1.11 -6.49
CA VAL A 176 -16.36 -1.14 -6.48
C VAL A 176 -15.84 -0.46 -5.21
N CYS A 177 -14.94 -1.12 -4.51
CA CYS A 177 -14.37 -0.62 -3.28
C CYS A 177 -13.26 0.40 -3.52
N PHE A 178 -13.17 1.39 -2.64
CA PHE A 178 -11.94 2.14 -2.43
C PHE A 178 -10.93 1.22 -1.72
N THR A 179 -9.80 0.96 -2.37
CA THR A 179 -8.81 -0.05 -1.96
C THR A 179 -7.43 0.58 -1.78
N PRO A 180 -7.22 1.36 -0.72
CA PRO A 180 -5.92 1.98 -0.44
C PRO A 180 -4.88 0.91 -0.11
N TYR A 181 -3.62 1.20 -0.43
CA TYR A 181 -2.48 0.36 -0.11
C TYR A 181 -1.30 1.24 0.35
N PHE A 182 -0.34 0.65 1.04
CA PHE A 182 0.78 1.36 1.63
C PHE A 182 2.01 0.44 1.74
N ALA A 183 3.19 1.00 1.98
CA ALA A 183 4.44 0.27 1.87
C ALA A 183 4.55 -0.89 2.87
N SER A 184 4.50 -0.64 4.18
CA SER A 184 4.65 -1.71 5.18
C SER A 184 3.88 -1.45 6.45
N ALA A 185 3.28 -2.50 6.99
CA ALA A 185 2.64 -2.51 8.30
C ALA A 185 3.67 -2.66 9.45
N SER A 186 3.21 -2.51 10.67
CA SER A 186 3.96 -2.90 11.87
C SER A 186 3.91 -4.42 12.05
N THR A 187 2.90 -4.92 12.73
CA THR A 187 2.51 -6.34 12.83
C THR A 187 1.07 -6.54 12.36
N GLY A 188 0.44 -5.48 11.93
CA GLY A 188 -0.90 -5.40 11.41
C GLY A 188 -1.22 -3.99 10.94
N THR A 189 -2.38 -3.83 10.31
CA THR A 189 -2.82 -2.60 9.67
C THR A 189 -3.65 -1.70 10.60
N ALA A 190 -3.99 -0.51 10.12
CA ALA A 190 -4.98 0.38 10.73
C ALA A 190 -6.33 0.27 10.02
N SER A 191 -7.41 0.56 10.73
CA SER A 191 -8.72 0.74 10.10
C SER A 191 -8.85 2.12 9.45
N ALA A 192 -9.85 2.28 8.58
CA ALA A 192 -10.19 3.59 8.03
C ALA A 192 -10.58 4.58 9.14
N ALA A 193 -11.23 4.11 10.19
CA ALA A 193 -11.58 4.92 11.36
C ALA A 193 -10.33 5.44 12.11
N ASP A 194 -9.28 4.61 12.24
CA ASP A 194 -8.02 5.00 12.90
C ASP A 194 -7.26 6.08 12.09
N VAL A 195 -7.34 6.01 10.76
CA VAL A 195 -6.54 6.87 9.87
C VAL A 195 -7.29 8.13 9.46
N TRP A 196 -8.56 7.98 9.04
CA TRP A 196 -9.36 9.08 8.45
C TRP A 196 -10.58 9.48 9.28
N GLY A 197 -10.83 8.82 10.41
CA GLY A 197 -11.98 9.10 11.26
C GLY A 197 -13.32 8.56 10.75
N ASN A 198 -13.34 7.94 9.57
CA ASN A 198 -14.54 7.38 8.92
C ASN A 198 -14.42 5.86 8.87
N ASP A 199 -15.45 5.15 9.37
CA ASP A 199 -15.47 3.70 9.25
C ASP A 199 -15.88 3.26 7.83
N ARG A 200 -15.20 2.21 7.35
CA ARG A 200 -15.56 1.48 6.12
C ARG A 200 -15.51 0.00 6.42
N PRO A 201 -16.59 -0.75 6.19
CA PRO A 201 -16.68 -2.16 6.58
C PRO A 201 -15.55 -3.04 6.05
N TRP A 202 -14.99 -2.72 4.89
CA TRP A 202 -13.90 -3.46 4.25
C TRP A 202 -12.50 -2.89 4.54
N LEU A 203 -12.38 -1.83 5.34
CA LEU A 203 -11.09 -1.24 5.72
C LEU A 203 -10.91 -1.34 7.23
N GLN A 204 -10.91 -2.56 7.72
CA GLN A 204 -10.67 -2.90 9.11
C GLN A 204 -9.20 -3.20 9.37
N ALA A 205 -8.77 -3.08 10.61
CA ALA A 205 -7.43 -3.46 11.00
C ALA A 205 -7.29 -5.00 10.97
N VAL A 206 -6.28 -5.48 10.25
CA VAL A 206 -5.96 -6.91 10.13
C VAL A 206 -4.51 -7.16 10.48
N ASP A 207 -4.16 -8.38 10.85
CA ASP A 207 -2.77 -8.76 11.09
C ASP A 207 -1.95 -8.76 9.78
N SER A 208 -0.65 -8.48 9.89
CA SER A 208 0.28 -8.49 8.76
C SER A 208 1.66 -8.94 9.25
N PRO A 209 1.81 -10.22 9.61
CA PRO A 209 2.98 -10.71 10.35
C PRO A 209 4.24 -10.82 9.49
N TYR A 210 4.11 -10.83 8.17
CA TYR A 210 5.25 -11.05 7.27
C TYR A 210 6.02 -9.78 6.93
N ASP A 211 5.47 -8.60 7.19
CA ASP A 211 6.13 -7.32 6.87
C ASP A 211 7.54 -7.23 7.45
N GLN A 212 7.70 -7.55 8.73
CA GLN A 212 8.99 -7.46 9.40
C GLN A 212 10.04 -8.43 8.87
N SER A 213 9.63 -9.50 8.20
CA SER A 213 10.56 -10.50 7.63
C SER A 213 10.97 -10.17 6.21
N VAL A 214 10.18 -9.41 5.46
CA VAL A 214 10.42 -9.11 4.04
C VAL A 214 10.68 -7.64 3.78
N ALA A 215 10.14 -6.73 4.58
CA ALA A 215 10.33 -5.30 4.41
C ALA A 215 11.67 -4.82 4.96
N SER A 216 12.52 -4.28 4.10
CA SER A 216 13.78 -3.65 4.51
C SER A 216 13.58 -2.40 5.39
N ASN A 217 12.40 -1.81 5.35
CA ASN A 217 12.01 -0.60 6.07
C ASN A 217 10.95 -0.83 7.15
N TRP A 218 10.72 -2.08 7.56
CA TRP A 218 9.69 -2.42 8.54
C TRP A 218 9.82 -1.63 9.85
N ASN A 219 11.01 -1.60 10.42
CA ASN A 219 11.32 -0.72 11.53
C ASN A 219 11.98 0.55 10.98
N THR A 220 11.18 1.47 10.63
CA THR A 220 11.36 2.59 9.76
C THR A 220 12.55 3.50 9.94
N ASN A 221 12.50 4.61 9.27
CA ASN A 221 13.48 5.70 9.25
C ASN A 221 14.80 5.34 8.57
N GLY A 222 14.86 4.17 7.92
CA GLY A 222 15.98 3.78 7.09
C GLY A 222 17.29 3.55 7.84
N ASN A 223 17.21 3.25 9.15
CA ASN A 223 18.36 2.84 9.95
C ASN A 223 18.00 1.71 10.91
N SER A 224 19.02 1.13 11.51
CA SER A 224 18.87 0.00 12.44
C SER A 224 18.14 0.35 13.72
N SER A 225 18.01 1.62 14.08
CA SER A 225 17.37 2.06 15.31
C SER A 225 15.86 2.29 15.19
N GLY A 226 15.36 2.49 13.97
CA GLY A 226 13.95 2.78 13.73
C GLY A 226 13.43 4.06 14.39
N THR A 227 14.30 4.99 14.74
CA THR A 227 13.97 6.18 15.51
C THR A 227 14.07 7.46 14.69
N ALA A 228 13.19 8.41 14.95
CA ALA A 228 13.31 9.80 14.51
C ALA A 228 13.44 10.71 15.73
N ARG A 229 14.34 11.69 15.66
CA ARG A 229 14.60 12.63 16.75
C ARG A 229 14.27 14.05 16.32
N PHE A 230 13.52 14.75 17.17
CA PHE A 230 13.15 16.14 16.95
C PHE A 230 13.61 16.97 18.16
N SER A 231 14.35 18.06 17.94
CA SER A 231 14.73 18.94 19.05
C SER A 231 13.49 19.52 19.70
N ARG A 232 13.55 19.72 21.00
CA ARG A 232 12.47 20.38 21.78
C ARG A 232 12.10 21.73 21.16
N GLN A 233 13.09 22.52 20.78
CA GLN A 233 12.86 23.84 20.17
C GLN A 233 12.12 23.72 18.83
N THR A 234 12.53 22.80 17.95
CA THR A 234 11.85 22.60 16.67
C THR A 234 10.38 22.23 16.83
N LEU A 235 10.06 21.35 17.79
CA LEU A 235 8.67 20.96 18.04
C LEU A 235 7.88 22.09 18.70
N GLN A 236 8.48 22.83 19.63
CA GLN A 236 7.84 23.99 20.27
C GLN A 236 7.43 25.02 19.20
N ASP A 237 8.33 25.36 18.27
CA ASP A 237 8.04 26.35 17.23
C ASP A 237 6.94 25.84 16.28
N ARG A 238 6.97 24.56 15.89
CA ARG A 238 5.95 23.95 15.04
C ARG A 238 4.58 23.88 15.73
N ILE A 239 4.53 23.43 16.97
CA ILE A 239 3.29 23.34 17.74
C ILE A 239 2.68 24.74 17.92
N LYS A 240 3.52 25.76 18.19
CA LYS A 240 3.05 27.14 18.28
C LYS A 240 2.53 27.66 16.94
N SER A 241 3.21 27.33 15.83
CA SER A 241 2.78 27.75 14.49
C SER A 241 1.50 27.05 14.04
N GLU A 242 1.38 25.74 14.23
CA GLU A 242 0.30 24.91 13.68
C GLU A 242 -0.95 24.89 14.59
N LEU A 243 -0.75 24.93 15.92
CA LEU A 243 -1.83 24.78 16.90
C LEU A 243 -2.03 26.03 17.79
N GLY A 244 -1.15 27.02 17.68
CA GLY A 244 -1.22 28.22 18.55
C GLY A 244 -0.85 27.96 20.02
N ILE A 245 -0.37 26.76 20.38
CA ILE A 245 -0.06 26.37 21.75
C ILE A 245 1.36 26.80 22.08
N ASP A 246 1.53 27.63 23.12
CA ASP A 246 2.83 28.01 23.65
C ASP A 246 3.24 27.01 24.74
N LEU A 247 4.30 26.26 24.49
CA LEU A 247 4.85 25.28 25.43
C LEU A 247 6.08 25.78 26.19
N SER A 248 6.33 27.12 26.18
CA SER A 248 7.41 27.73 26.94
C SER A 248 7.21 27.46 28.43
N GLY A 249 8.22 26.88 29.09
CA GLY A 249 8.17 26.53 30.50
C GLY A 249 7.33 25.32 30.88
N VAL A 250 6.73 24.62 29.90
CA VAL A 250 6.03 23.34 30.11
C VAL A 250 7.05 22.21 30.12
N ASP A 251 6.94 21.34 31.13
CA ASP A 251 7.76 20.10 31.16
C ASP A 251 7.53 19.28 29.87
N PRO A 252 8.60 18.97 29.09
CA PRO A 252 8.48 18.21 27.86
C PRO A 252 7.78 16.87 28.01
N ASN A 253 7.85 16.23 29.17
CA ASN A 253 7.14 14.97 29.41
C ASN A 253 5.61 15.11 29.37
N ASN A 254 5.09 16.34 29.43
CA ASN A 254 3.65 16.63 29.34
C ASN A 254 3.22 17.18 27.96
N TRP A 255 4.09 17.13 26.94
CA TRP A 255 3.75 17.68 25.63
C TRP A 255 2.90 16.76 24.78
N PHE A 256 3.08 15.44 24.93
CA PHE A 256 2.40 14.46 24.10
C PHE A 256 1.78 13.35 24.94
N LYS A 257 0.51 13.04 24.66
CA LYS A 257 -0.20 11.93 25.30
C LYS A 257 -0.99 11.17 24.21
N ILE A 258 -0.60 9.95 23.91
CA ILE A 258 -1.38 9.08 23.03
C ILE A 258 -2.69 8.75 23.75
N LEU A 259 -3.81 9.16 23.16
CA LEU A 259 -5.17 8.96 23.72
C LEU A 259 -5.78 7.66 23.22
N SER A 260 -5.51 7.30 21.97
CA SER A 260 -5.94 6.02 21.41
C SER A 260 -4.99 5.53 20.32
N ALA A 261 -4.75 4.24 20.34
CA ALA A 261 -4.08 3.50 19.29
C ALA A 261 -4.74 2.13 19.17
N ASN A 262 -4.69 1.54 17.97
CA ASN A 262 -5.19 0.18 17.81
C ASN A 262 -4.19 -0.86 18.37
N GLN A 263 -4.59 -2.13 18.34
CA GLN A 263 -3.78 -3.24 18.87
C GLN A 263 -2.42 -3.43 18.21
N TYR A 264 -2.19 -2.86 17.03
CA TYR A 264 -0.93 -2.91 16.27
C TYR A 264 -0.06 -1.66 16.45
N GLY A 265 -0.50 -0.72 17.32
CA GLY A 265 0.24 0.50 17.65
C GLY A 265 -0.01 1.70 16.74
N TRP A 266 -0.97 1.63 15.82
CA TRP A 266 -1.36 2.76 14.98
C TRP A 266 -2.12 3.80 15.80
N VAL A 267 -1.54 4.98 15.96
CA VAL A 267 -2.11 6.08 16.78
C VAL A 267 -3.27 6.70 16.02
N ALA A 268 -4.47 6.59 16.60
CA ALA A 268 -5.66 7.23 16.06
C ALA A 268 -5.80 8.67 16.61
N LYS A 269 -5.53 8.89 17.90
CA LYS A 269 -5.63 10.22 18.52
C LYS A 269 -4.46 10.47 19.47
N ILE A 270 -3.94 11.70 19.44
CA ILE A 270 -2.89 12.19 20.33
C ILE A 270 -3.25 13.59 20.84
N GLN A 271 -3.07 13.81 22.13
CA GLN A 271 -3.12 15.14 22.74
C GLN A 271 -1.76 15.81 22.60
N VAL A 272 -1.76 17.06 22.16
CA VAL A 272 -0.60 17.95 22.07
C VAL A 272 -0.77 19.10 23.05
N GLY A 273 0.12 19.22 23.99
CA GLY A 273 0.06 20.20 25.09
C GLY A 273 -0.44 19.59 26.41
N PRO A 274 -0.19 20.32 27.53
CA PRO A 274 -0.59 19.87 28.86
C PRO A 274 -2.10 19.99 29.07
N ASP A 275 -2.62 19.27 30.07
CA ASP A 275 -4.02 19.37 30.45
C ASP A 275 -4.42 20.84 30.71
N GLY A 276 -5.52 21.27 30.11
CA GLY A 276 -6.03 22.64 30.18
C GLY A 276 -5.45 23.63 29.16
N ASN A 277 -4.41 23.25 28.40
CA ASN A 277 -3.88 24.01 27.27
C ASN A 277 -3.37 23.04 26.20
N SER A 278 -4.28 22.30 25.60
CA SER A 278 -3.95 21.24 24.64
C SER A 278 -5.00 21.12 23.54
N GLU A 279 -4.56 20.58 22.41
CA GLU A 279 -5.42 20.15 21.30
C GLU A 279 -5.32 18.64 21.11
N THR A 280 -6.43 18.03 20.70
CA THR A 280 -6.46 16.62 20.31
C THR A 280 -6.50 16.52 18.79
N VAL A 281 -5.48 15.90 18.21
CA VAL A 281 -5.37 15.71 16.76
C VAL A 281 -5.33 14.23 16.41
N SER A 282 -5.60 13.89 15.13
CA SER A 282 -5.40 12.53 14.64
C SER A 282 -3.91 12.20 14.54
N GLY A 283 -3.54 10.92 14.68
CA GLY A 283 -2.17 10.47 14.48
C GLY A 283 -1.65 10.79 13.09
N ARG A 284 -2.54 10.71 12.06
CA ARG A 284 -2.24 11.15 10.70
C ARG A 284 -1.89 12.62 10.64
N TRP A 285 -2.75 13.49 11.16
CA TRP A 285 -2.51 14.94 11.17
C TRP A 285 -1.21 15.28 11.89
N PHE A 286 -0.98 14.67 13.06
CA PHE A 286 0.24 14.84 13.85
C PHE A 286 1.49 14.50 13.03
N ARG A 287 1.50 13.36 12.34
CA ARG A 287 2.56 12.95 11.44
C ARG A 287 2.76 13.93 10.29
N GLU A 288 1.70 14.30 9.59
CA GLU A 288 1.78 15.07 8.34
C GLU A 288 2.08 16.56 8.58
N ASN A 289 1.55 17.16 9.65
CA ASN A 289 1.70 18.57 9.89
C ASN A 289 2.84 18.92 10.86
N LEU A 290 3.06 18.13 11.88
CA LEU A 290 4.13 18.41 12.84
C LEU A 290 5.45 17.70 12.50
N LEU A 291 5.41 16.49 11.93
CA LEU A 291 6.58 15.62 11.84
C LEU A 291 6.96 15.19 10.42
N ALA A 292 6.24 15.64 9.38
CA ALA A 292 6.57 15.35 7.98
C ALA A 292 7.88 16.03 7.53
N ARG A 293 8.25 17.13 8.19
CA ARG A 293 9.49 17.85 7.91
C ARG A 293 10.65 17.20 8.66
N GLN A 294 11.87 17.47 8.18
CA GLN A 294 13.09 16.88 8.73
C GLN A 294 13.18 16.97 10.26
N SER A 295 13.56 15.86 10.86
CA SER A 295 13.98 15.74 12.25
C SER A 295 15.40 16.29 12.45
N VAL A 296 15.94 16.22 13.67
CA VAL A 296 17.33 16.59 13.98
C VAL A 296 18.34 15.73 13.21
N ASP A 297 18.01 14.48 12.97
CA ASP A 297 18.83 13.52 12.23
C ASP A 297 18.46 13.39 10.73
N GLY A 298 17.71 14.35 10.20
CA GLY A 298 17.32 14.41 8.79
C GLY A 298 16.18 13.46 8.40
N ARG A 299 15.45 12.88 9.37
CA ARG A 299 14.40 11.90 9.14
C ARG A 299 13.03 12.48 9.45
N SER A 300 12.03 11.98 8.74
CA SER A 300 10.63 12.28 8.96
C SER A 300 9.92 11.09 9.63
N LEU A 301 8.75 11.33 10.21
CA LEU A 301 7.91 10.26 10.74
C LEU A 301 7.22 9.54 9.57
N ARG A 302 7.62 8.31 9.28
CA ARG A 302 7.17 7.57 8.11
C ARG A 302 5.79 6.94 8.24
N SER A 303 5.32 6.77 9.48
CA SER A 303 3.98 6.26 9.77
C SER A 303 3.39 6.91 11.01
N GLN A 304 2.12 6.68 11.26
CA GLN A 304 1.49 7.03 12.54
C GLN A 304 1.51 5.88 13.55
N CYS A 305 2.27 4.81 13.28
CA CYS A 305 2.53 3.75 14.24
C CYS A 305 3.82 4.05 14.98
N PHE A 306 3.72 4.69 16.15
CA PHE A 306 4.88 5.15 16.89
C PHE A 306 4.64 5.19 18.41
N THR A 307 5.76 5.17 19.14
CA THR A 307 5.83 5.62 20.53
C THR A 307 6.61 6.93 20.61
N VAL A 308 6.45 7.68 21.68
CA VAL A 308 7.16 8.95 21.91
C VAL A 308 7.71 9.00 23.31
N SER A 309 8.95 9.47 23.45
CA SER A 309 9.61 9.76 24.70
C SER A 309 10.45 11.04 24.59
N TYR A 310 10.81 11.62 25.73
CA TYR A 310 11.71 12.77 25.78
C TYR A 310 13.05 12.38 26.41
N ASP A 311 14.14 12.75 25.74
CA ASP A 311 15.50 12.60 26.24
C ASP A 311 16.02 13.96 26.72
N ALA A 312 16.12 14.13 28.05
CA ALA A 312 16.60 15.35 28.66
C ALA A 312 18.10 15.60 28.42
N GLY A 313 18.89 14.55 28.20
CA GLY A 313 20.33 14.67 27.92
C GLY A 313 20.61 15.24 26.54
N MET A 314 19.77 14.92 25.57
CA MET A 314 19.85 15.41 24.19
C MET A 314 18.90 16.60 23.91
N ASP A 315 18.06 17.00 24.86
CA ASP A 315 16.99 17.97 24.70
C ASP A 315 16.13 17.72 23.44
N CYS A 316 15.73 16.46 23.25
CA CYS A 316 14.96 16.05 22.08
C CYS A 316 13.87 15.02 22.39
N PHE A 317 12.86 14.99 21.55
CA PHE A 317 11.85 13.92 21.51
C PHE A 317 12.32 12.79 20.60
N ILE A 318 12.14 11.58 21.07
CA ILE A 318 12.46 10.33 20.34
C ILE A 318 11.16 9.68 19.98
N PHE A 319 10.98 9.40 18.68
CA PHE A 319 9.87 8.64 18.15
C PHE A 319 10.40 7.31 17.64
N ASP A 320 9.98 6.21 18.26
CA ASP A 320 10.20 4.88 17.70
C ASP A 320 9.02 4.55 16.79
N VAL A 321 9.31 4.37 15.51
CA VAL A 321 8.32 4.30 14.43
C VAL A 321 8.35 2.92 13.79
N TYR A 322 7.17 2.38 13.50
CA TYR A 322 6.98 1.08 12.89
C TYR A 322 6.11 1.20 11.63
N GLY A 323 6.41 0.40 10.62
CA GLY A 323 5.74 0.45 9.34
C GLY A 323 6.06 1.72 8.52
N TYR A 324 5.49 1.80 7.32
CA TYR A 324 5.68 2.94 6.42
C TYR A 324 4.41 3.21 5.60
N GLY A 325 3.91 4.43 5.66
CA GLY A 325 2.68 4.88 4.98
C GLY A 325 1.54 5.12 5.96
N HIS A 326 0.32 5.22 5.43
CA HIS A 326 -0.87 5.52 6.23
C HIS A 326 -1.42 4.34 7.04
N GLY A 327 -1.06 3.11 6.71
CA GLY A 327 -1.40 1.92 7.49
C GLY A 327 -2.73 1.26 7.17
N CYS A 328 -3.60 1.82 6.35
CA CYS A 328 -4.94 1.28 6.08
C CYS A 328 -5.01 0.54 4.74
N GLY A 329 -5.69 -0.60 4.70
CA GLY A 329 -5.81 -1.47 3.53
C GLY A 329 -4.60 -2.38 3.34
N MET A 330 -4.17 -2.63 2.09
CA MET A 330 -3.15 -3.64 1.79
C MET A 330 -1.73 -3.12 2.07
N SER A 331 -0.99 -3.85 2.91
CA SER A 331 0.45 -3.69 3.02
C SER A 331 1.13 -4.32 1.81
N GLN A 332 1.96 -3.57 1.10
CA GLN A 332 2.70 -4.04 -0.08
C GLN A 332 3.73 -5.10 0.30
N TRP A 333 4.51 -4.86 1.34
CA TRP A 333 5.45 -5.87 1.85
C TRP A 333 4.75 -7.06 2.51
N GLY A 334 3.61 -6.83 3.16
CA GLY A 334 2.76 -7.91 3.64
C GLY A 334 2.23 -8.79 2.50
N ALA A 335 1.74 -8.20 1.42
CA ALA A 335 1.30 -8.93 0.23
C ALA A 335 2.44 -9.76 -0.40
N ILE A 336 3.66 -9.21 -0.49
CA ILE A 336 4.85 -9.94 -0.92
C ILE A 336 5.12 -11.12 0.02
N GLY A 337 5.07 -10.89 1.34
CA GLY A 337 5.29 -11.93 2.34
C GLY A 337 4.26 -13.05 2.28
N TYR A 338 2.98 -12.72 2.16
CA TYR A 338 1.91 -13.72 1.98
C TYR A 338 2.11 -14.53 0.69
N ALA A 339 2.41 -13.87 -0.44
CA ALA A 339 2.66 -14.54 -1.70
C ALA A 339 3.89 -15.49 -1.64
N GLN A 340 4.97 -15.08 -0.96
CA GLN A 340 6.14 -15.94 -0.71
C GLN A 340 5.82 -17.15 0.17
N ASN A 341 4.78 -17.07 0.98
CA ASN A 341 4.27 -18.18 1.80
C ASN A 341 3.10 -18.94 1.14
N GLY A 342 2.94 -18.80 -0.19
CA GLY A 342 2.03 -19.62 -0.99
C GLY A 342 0.59 -19.13 -1.05
N TRP A 343 0.28 -17.90 -0.61
CA TRP A 343 -1.06 -17.34 -0.75
C TRP A 343 -1.28 -16.87 -2.19
N GLY A 344 -2.48 -17.14 -2.71
CA GLY A 344 -2.97 -16.56 -3.96
C GLY A 344 -3.40 -15.10 -3.78
N TYR A 345 -3.42 -14.36 -4.88
CA TYR A 345 -3.83 -12.93 -4.85
C TYR A 345 -5.23 -12.73 -4.27
N GLN A 346 -6.14 -13.67 -4.48
CA GLN A 346 -7.51 -13.60 -3.94
C GLN A 346 -7.52 -13.66 -2.42
N ASP A 347 -6.76 -14.58 -1.84
CA ASP A 347 -6.66 -14.72 -0.38
C ASP A 347 -6.01 -13.45 0.22
N ILE A 348 -4.97 -12.91 -0.42
CA ILE A 348 -4.31 -11.68 -0.02
C ILE A 348 -5.30 -10.51 -0.01
N LEU A 349 -6.08 -10.35 -1.08
CA LEU A 349 -7.04 -9.27 -1.20
C LEU A 349 -8.17 -9.39 -0.18
N LEU A 350 -8.76 -10.58 -0.01
CA LEU A 350 -9.85 -10.82 0.95
C LEU A 350 -9.37 -10.69 2.40
N HIS A 351 -8.08 -10.93 2.66
CA HIS A 351 -7.48 -10.68 3.96
C HIS A 351 -7.40 -9.18 4.28
N TYR A 352 -6.84 -8.37 3.36
CA TYR A 352 -6.65 -6.93 3.58
C TYR A 352 -7.93 -6.10 3.39
N TYR A 353 -8.92 -6.63 2.68
CA TYR A 353 -10.21 -6.01 2.45
C TYR A 353 -11.35 -6.96 2.87
N PRO A 354 -11.48 -7.21 4.20
CA PRO A 354 -12.41 -8.21 4.72
C PRO A 354 -13.86 -7.87 4.37
N GLY A 355 -14.66 -8.91 4.16
CA GLY A 355 -16.10 -8.79 3.86
C GLY A 355 -16.41 -8.34 2.44
N THR A 356 -15.41 -8.20 1.58
CA THR A 356 -15.59 -7.91 0.16
C THR A 356 -15.78 -9.18 -0.68
N THR A 357 -16.15 -8.98 -1.92
CA THR A 357 -16.29 -10.05 -2.93
C THR A 357 -15.38 -9.73 -4.11
N ILE A 358 -14.69 -10.75 -4.62
CA ILE A 358 -13.94 -10.66 -5.88
C ILE A 358 -14.90 -10.95 -7.01
N THR A 359 -14.95 -10.05 -7.98
CA THR A 359 -15.85 -10.12 -9.14
C THR A 359 -15.05 -9.98 -10.43
N THR A 360 -15.61 -10.49 -11.54
CA THR A 360 -15.05 -10.35 -12.89
C THR A 360 -16.08 -9.70 -13.79
N TYR A 361 -15.68 -8.88 -14.76
CA TYR A 361 -16.56 -8.24 -15.74
C TYR A 361 -16.09 -8.46 -17.16
#